data_730f11ad87b521fdd62ea104987634ba
#
_entry.id   730f11ad87b521fdd62ea104987634ba
#
_cell.length_a   1.000
_cell.length_b   1.000
_cell.length_c   1.000
_cell.angle_alpha   90.00
_cell.angle_beta   90.00
_cell.angle_gamma   90.00
#
_symmetry.space_group_name_H-M   'P 1'
#
loop_
_entity.id
_entity.type
_entity.pdbx_description
1 polymer ?
#
loop_
_entity_poly.entity_id
_entity_poly.type
_entity_poly.pdbx_seq_one_letter_code
_entity_poly.pdbx_strand_id
1 'polypeptide(L)'
;MAPYPPCWSGACEDPECCARGKKCRWPELVGKSGEIAKMTIERENQNVLAIVLRARDGRIDNFCCNRVFVGIDTNGNVLITPQIG
;
A
#
# COMPACT_ATOMS: atom_id res chain seq x y z
N MET A 1 -14.91 10.43 9.70
CA MET A 1 -14.95 9.02 9.34
C MET A 1 -13.63 8.60 8.70
N ALA A 2 -13.06 7.51 9.14
CA ALA A 2 -11.81 7.03 8.57
C ALA A 2 -12.08 6.36 7.22
N PRO A 3 -11.39 6.75 6.15
CA PRO A 3 -11.53 6.11 4.85
C PRO A 3 -10.82 4.77 4.77
N TYR A 4 -10.11 4.38 5.81
CA TYR A 4 -9.28 3.19 5.80
C TYR A 4 -10.04 2.00 6.36
N PRO A 5 -9.75 0.77 5.88
CA PRO A 5 -10.33 -0.42 6.47
C PRO A 5 -9.82 -0.59 7.91
N PRO A 6 -10.52 -1.36 8.74
CA PRO A 6 -9.99 -1.67 10.06
C PRO A 6 -8.61 -2.30 9.95
N CYS A 7 -7.66 -1.80 10.73
CA CYS A 7 -6.30 -2.30 10.71
C CYS A 7 -6.24 -3.72 11.26
N TRP A 8 -5.53 -4.60 10.55
CA TRP A 8 -5.28 -5.96 11.01
C TRP A 8 -3.82 -6.27 10.77
N SER A 9 -3.12 -6.70 11.78
CA SER A 9 -1.71 -7.08 11.65
C SER A 9 -1.38 -8.42 12.31
N GLY A 10 -2.28 -8.93 13.17
CA GLY A 10 -1.98 -10.13 13.91
C GLY A 10 -0.66 -9.98 14.66
N ALA A 11 0.22 -10.96 14.53
CA ALA A 11 1.54 -10.93 15.15
C ALA A 11 2.63 -10.42 14.19
N CYS A 12 2.26 -9.93 12.99
CA CYS A 12 3.23 -9.54 11.98
C CYS A 12 3.75 -8.13 12.22
N GLU A 13 5.02 -7.93 11.89
CA GLU A 13 5.68 -6.63 11.98
C GLU A 13 6.39 -6.26 10.69
N ASP A 14 6.30 -7.10 9.64
CA ASP A 14 6.94 -6.82 8.36
C ASP A 14 6.05 -7.32 7.22
N PRO A 15 6.26 -6.77 6.01
CA PRO A 15 5.41 -7.10 4.87
C PRO A 15 5.40 -8.58 4.49
N GLU A 16 6.56 -9.24 4.56
CA GLU A 16 6.65 -10.66 4.19
C GLU A 16 5.79 -11.53 5.08
N CYS A 17 5.76 -11.23 6.38
CA CYS A 17 4.91 -11.95 7.32
C CYS A 17 3.44 -11.83 6.92
N CYS A 18 3.01 -10.63 6.57
CA CYS A 18 1.63 -10.37 6.20
C CYS A 18 1.24 -11.06 4.89
N ALA A 19 2.18 -11.16 3.96
CA ALA A 19 1.90 -11.62 2.61
C ALA A 19 1.67 -13.12 2.53
N ARG A 20 2.26 -13.89 3.43
CA ARG A 20 2.12 -15.34 3.46
C ARG A 20 2.42 -15.96 2.10
N GLY A 21 3.53 -15.57 1.49
CA GLY A 21 3.93 -16.07 0.19
C GLY A 21 3.37 -15.30 -0.99
N LYS A 22 2.45 -14.36 -0.75
CA LYS A 22 1.94 -13.50 -1.81
C LYS A 22 2.83 -12.28 -1.97
N LYS A 23 2.56 -11.49 -3.01
CA LYS A 23 3.35 -10.30 -3.27
C LYS A 23 3.11 -9.25 -2.18
N CYS A 24 4.18 -8.64 -1.70
CA CYS A 24 4.10 -7.66 -0.62
C CYS A 24 4.75 -6.32 -0.95
N ARG A 25 5.50 -6.25 -2.04
CA ARG A 25 6.15 -5.01 -2.50
C ARG A 25 6.00 -4.88 -3.99
N TRP A 26 5.88 -3.64 -4.46
CA TRP A 26 5.65 -3.35 -5.88
C TRP A 26 6.61 -2.28 -6.38
N PRO A 27 7.94 -2.57 -6.42
CA PRO A 27 8.91 -1.57 -6.89
C PRO A 27 8.71 -1.21 -8.36
N GLU A 28 8.13 -2.09 -9.15
CA GLU A 28 7.88 -1.83 -10.56
C GLU A 28 6.82 -0.77 -10.79
N LEU A 29 6.05 -0.40 -9.76
CA LEU A 29 5.00 0.60 -9.90
C LEU A 29 5.49 2.04 -9.69
N VAL A 30 6.73 2.22 -9.22
CA VAL A 30 7.28 3.56 -9.08
C VAL A 30 7.30 4.23 -10.46
N GLY A 31 6.76 5.45 -10.53
CA GLY A 31 6.63 6.18 -11.78
C GLY A 31 5.32 5.95 -12.52
N LYS A 32 4.53 4.94 -12.14
CA LYS A 32 3.21 4.70 -12.71
C LYS A 32 2.18 5.58 -12.01
N SER A 33 1.01 5.76 -12.64
CA SER A 33 -0.04 6.54 -11.99
C SER A 33 -0.54 5.83 -10.73
N GLY A 34 -1.00 6.62 -9.75
CA GLY A 34 -1.52 6.06 -8.51
C GLY A 34 -2.72 5.16 -8.73
N GLU A 35 -3.57 5.48 -9.70
CA GLU A 35 -4.74 4.66 -10.01
C GLU A 35 -4.35 3.30 -10.57
N ILE A 36 -3.39 3.28 -11.50
CA ILE A 36 -2.88 2.02 -12.05
C ILE A 36 -2.24 1.20 -10.94
N ALA A 37 -1.47 1.85 -10.07
CA ALA A 37 -0.83 1.18 -8.96
C ALA A 37 -1.86 0.53 -8.03
N LYS A 38 -2.90 1.27 -7.67
CA LYS A 38 -3.96 0.75 -6.79
C LYS A 38 -4.60 -0.49 -7.41
N MET A 39 -4.99 -0.42 -8.67
CA MET A 39 -5.62 -1.54 -9.35
C MET A 39 -4.70 -2.75 -9.41
N THR A 40 -3.44 -2.53 -9.72
CA THR A 40 -2.46 -3.61 -9.84
C THR A 40 -2.24 -4.29 -8.49
N ILE A 41 -2.08 -3.51 -7.43
CA ILE A 41 -1.84 -4.04 -6.08
C ILE A 41 -3.03 -4.89 -5.63
N GLU A 42 -4.23 -4.37 -5.79
CA GLU A 42 -5.43 -5.08 -5.31
C GLU A 42 -5.73 -6.31 -6.14
N ARG A 43 -5.30 -6.32 -7.41
CA ARG A 43 -5.43 -7.51 -8.26
C ARG A 43 -4.40 -8.58 -7.89
N GLU A 44 -3.18 -8.18 -7.57
CA GLU A 44 -2.09 -9.12 -7.31
C GLU A 44 -2.10 -9.64 -5.87
N ASN A 45 -2.72 -8.91 -4.94
CA ASN A 45 -2.92 -9.39 -3.59
C ASN A 45 -4.29 -8.94 -3.11
N GLN A 46 -5.26 -9.85 -3.15
CA GLN A 46 -6.65 -9.53 -2.84
C GLN A 46 -6.93 -9.38 -1.35
N ASN A 47 -5.92 -9.59 -0.51
CA ASN A 47 -6.06 -9.42 0.93
C ASN A 47 -5.76 -8.00 1.40
N VAL A 48 -5.35 -7.12 0.48
CA VAL A 48 -4.99 -5.75 0.84
C VAL A 48 -5.86 -4.75 0.11
N LEU A 49 -6.00 -3.58 0.73
CA LEU A 49 -6.59 -2.41 0.09
C LEU A 49 -5.48 -1.38 -0.10
N ALA A 50 -5.36 -0.87 -1.33
CA ALA A 50 -4.37 0.16 -1.62
C ALA A 50 -4.98 1.53 -1.37
N ILE A 51 -4.24 2.37 -0.65
CA ILE A 51 -4.69 3.70 -0.29
C ILE A 51 -3.74 4.70 -0.93
N VAL A 52 -4.25 5.45 -1.90
CA VAL A 52 -3.47 6.44 -2.63
C VAL A 52 -3.52 7.75 -1.85
N LEU A 53 -2.34 8.28 -1.52
CA LEU A 53 -2.25 9.57 -0.85
C LEU A 53 -1.00 10.31 -1.32
N ARG A 54 -1.01 11.62 -1.18
CA ARG A 54 0.16 12.41 -1.52
C ARG A 54 1.27 12.14 -0.52
N ALA A 55 2.48 12.01 -1.03
CA ALA A 55 3.61 11.71 -0.16
C ALA A 55 3.77 12.73 0.96
N ARG A 56 3.44 14.00 0.70
CA ARG A 56 3.57 15.08 1.68
C ARG A 56 2.50 15.05 2.77
N ASP A 57 1.42 14.30 2.56
CA ASP A 57 0.29 14.31 3.51
C ASP A 57 0.58 13.45 4.74
N GLY A 58 1.65 12.67 4.68
CA GLY A 58 1.95 11.75 5.74
C GLY A 58 0.99 10.58 5.77
N ARG A 59 1.18 9.71 6.73
CA ARG A 59 0.31 8.54 6.87
C ARG A 59 0.24 8.14 8.33
N ILE A 60 -0.75 7.29 8.63
CA ILE A 60 -0.92 6.73 9.97
C ILE A 60 0.29 5.87 10.29
N ASP A 61 0.79 5.99 11.52
CA ASP A 61 2.04 5.43 11.94
C ASP A 61 1.92 4.01 12.50
N ASN A 62 0.82 3.31 12.20
CA ASN A 62 0.66 1.92 12.61
C ASN A 62 0.87 0.99 11.41
N PHE A 63 1.26 -0.25 11.71
CA PHE A 63 1.50 -1.26 10.69
C PHE A 63 0.26 -2.13 10.52
N CYS A 64 -0.19 -2.32 9.28
CA CYS A 64 -1.39 -3.11 9.00
C CYS A 64 -1.15 -4.06 7.84
N CYS A 65 -1.49 -5.33 8.03
CA CYS A 65 -1.31 -6.35 7.00
C CYS A 65 -2.27 -6.20 5.83
N ASN A 66 -3.41 -5.56 6.03
CA ASN A 66 -4.45 -5.45 5.02
C ASN A 66 -4.42 -4.13 4.28
N ARG A 67 -3.28 -3.45 4.27
CA ARG A 67 -3.19 -2.10 3.71
C ARG A 67 -1.87 -1.91 2.98
N VAL A 68 -1.94 -1.20 1.84
CA VAL A 68 -0.75 -0.74 1.12
C VAL A 68 -0.92 0.75 0.87
N PHE A 69 0.01 1.56 1.38
CA PHE A 69 0.01 2.98 1.06
C PHE A 69 0.73 3.21 -0.27
N VAL A 70 0.09 3.96 -1.15
CA VAL A 70 0.65 4.35 -2.44
C VAL A 70 0.90 5.85 -2.40
N GLY A 71 2.15 6.23 -2.12
CA GLY A 71 2.53 7.64 -2.07
C GLY A 71 2.76 8.20 -3.46
N ILE A 72 2.05 9.26 -3.82
CA ILE A 72 2.17 9.87 -5.14
C ILE A 72 2.76 11.27 -5.04
N ASP A 73 3.35 11.72 -6.15
CA ASP A 73 3.88 13.08 -6.29
C ASP A 73 2.79 14.02 -6.78
N THR A 74 3.17 15.27 -7.06
CA THR A 74 2.22 16.29 -7.52
C THR A 74 1.64 15.99 -8.90
N ASN A 75 2.26 15.11 -9.66
CA ASN A 75 1.76 14.68 -10.96
C ASN A 75 0.87 13.45 -10.88
N GLY A 76 0.68 12.91 -9.68
CA GLY A 76 -0.14 11.71 -9.49
C GLY A 76 0.58 10.40 -9.75
N ASN A 77 1.89 10.42 -9.83
CA ASN A 77 2.69 9.23 -10.08
C ASN A 77 3.32 8.70 -8.80
N VAL A 78 3.46 7.38 -8.73
CA VAL A 78 4.00 6.71 -7.55
C VAL A 78 5.43 7.16 -7.31
N LEU A 79 5.71 7.66 -6.12
CA LEU A 79 6.99 8.24 -5.75
C LEU A 79 7.91 7.24 -5.04
N ILE A 80 7.33 6.41 -4.19
CA ILE A 80 8.10 5.44 -3.40
C ILE A 80 7.50 4.06 -3.60
N THR A 81 8.30 3.02 -3.42
CA THR A 81 7.85 1.64 -3.59
C THR A 81 6.67 1.34 -2.67
N PRO A 82 5.49 0.98 -3.22
CA PRO A 82 4.37 0.55 -2.38
C PRO A 82 4.69 -0.79 -1.73
N GLN A 83 4.31 -0.93 -0.46
CA GLN A 83 4.45 -2.20 0.25
C GLN A 83 3.40 -2.29 1.34
N ILE A 84 3.13 -3.51 1.78
CA ILE A 84 2.19 -3.75 2.87
C ILE A 84 2.68 -3.02 4.13
N GLY A 85 1.77 -2.31 4.77
CA GLY A 85 2.16 -1.58 5.99
C GLY A 85 1.09 -0.63 6.56
#